data_b7956ac49c1fc849ca3619665137ceca
#
_entry.id   b7956ac49c1fc849ca3619665137ceca
#
_cell.length_a   1.000
_cell.length_b   1.000
_cell.length_c   1.000
_cell.angle_alpha   90.00
_cell.angle_beta   90.00
_cell.angle_gamma   90.00
#
_symmetry.space_group_name_H-M   'P 1'
#
loop_
_entity.id
_entity.type
_entity.pdbx_description
1 polymer ?
#
loop_
_entity_poly.entity_id
_entity_poly.type
_entity_poly.pdbx_seq_one_letter_code
_entity_poly.pdbx_strand_id
1 'polypeptide(L)'
;MAAKRKNYLNNKDILKQIHFSKQTYSAYTHDKFKDYDLIVCDYLNTSDIDELTDEHKQEAIDARKKRLLVDKDVEVDVDPNDIVYRVYDFSHIPLEPGRKNKPKTIADHHAKVNFPPWKHLVWNKTKNKYKEVGRSHWKGTISTGKFCVEHGYMTDTLANMCMKLTERYATRSNWRGYTYVDEMRSQALLQLSQISLQFDESKSQNPFAYYTAAITNSFTRVLNVEKRSQNIRDDLLEKAGHNPSYTRQMAHQIKIAEKDEVERRNRDGDHETERIEREIERRERIELEGETEADRQEAGLREAERIERVEREVERREREGII
;
A
#
# COMPACT_ATOMS: atom_id res chain seq x y z
N MET A 1 -12.59 25.54 -28.53
CA MET A 1 -11.54 25.06 -27.57
C MET A 1 -11.90 23.66 -27.10
N ALA A 2 -11.07 22.64 -27.36
CA ALA A 2 -11.32 21.28 -26.89
C ALA A 2 -11.23 21.24 -25.36
N ALA A 3 -12.29 20.80 -24.69
CA ALA A 3 -12.29 20.65 -23.24
C ALA A 3 -11.14 19.73 -22.82
N LYS A 4 -10.23 20.22 -21.98
CA LYS A 4 -9.13 19.46 -21.43
C LYS A 4 -9.70 18.23 -20.73
N ARG A 5 -9.45 17.00 -21.23
CA ARG A 5 -9.90 15.76 -20.60
C ARG A 5 -9.38 15.72 -19.16
N LYS A 6 -10.29 15.80 -18.21
CA LYS A 6 -9.96 15.76 -16.77
C LYS A 6 -9.35 14.39 -16.46
N ASN A 7 -8.12 14.37 -15.96
CA ASN A 7 -7.50 13.11 -15.54
C ASN A 7 -8.03 12.74 -14.15
N TYR A 8 -9.07 11.91 -14.11
CA TYR A 8 -9.76 11.49 -12.87
C TYR A 8 -8.96 10.53 -11.98
N LEU A 9 -7.71 10.22 -12.31
CA LEU A 9 -6.90 9.26 -11.57
C LEU A 9 -5.65 9.90 -10.94
N ASN A 10 -5.71 11.16 -10.52
CA ASN A 10 -4.65 11.76 -9.73
C ASN A 10 -4.91 11.57 -8.22
N ASN A 11 -3.85 11.63 -7.43
CA ASN A 11 -3.92 11.43 -5.98
C ASN A 11 -4.87 12.43 -5.30
N LYS A 12 -4.87 13.70 -5.72
CA LYS A 12 -5.71 14.74 -5.12
C LYS A 12 -7.21 14.43 -5.30
N ASP A 13 -7.61 14.03 -6.51
CA ASP A 13 -9.01 13.73 -6.78
C ASP A 13 -9.45 12.46 -6.05
N ILE A 14 -8.58 11.44 -5.96
CA ILE A 14 -8.86 10.22 -5.21
C ILE A 14 -9.01 10.55 -3.72
N LEU A 15 -8.07 11.30 -3.11
CA LEU A 15 -8.15 11.74 -1.71
C LEU A 15 -9.43 12.52 -1.42
N LYS A 16 -9.81 13.44 -2.30
CA LYS A 16 -11.06 14.21 -2.20
C LYS A 16 -12.29 13.28 -2.18
N GLN A 17 -12.31 12.28 -3.04
CA GLN A 17 -13.43 11.32 -3.10
C GLN A 17 -13.46 10.35 -1.92
N ILE A 18 -12.29 9.94 -1.41
CA ILE A 18 -12.19 9.18 -0.16
C ILE A 18 -12.78 10.01 0.99
N HIS A 19 -12.38 11.27 1.08
CA HIS A 19 -12.87 12.18 2.11
C HIS A 19 -14.39 12.36 2.03
N PHE A 20 -14.95 12.63 0.86
CA PHE A 20 -16.41 12.75 0.67
C PHE A 20 -17.14 11.45 1.04
N SER A 21 -16.60 10.30 0.68
CA SER A 21 -17.18 9.02 1.08
C SER A 21 -17.15 8.84 2.61
N LYS A 22 -16.04 9.16 3.26
CA LYS A 22 -15.92 9.08 4.74
C LYS A 22 -16.87 10.07 5.45
N GLN A 23 -17.13 11.23 4.86
CA GLN A 23 -18.10 12.20 5.40
C GLN A 23 -19.51 11.61 5.52
N THR A 24 -19.91 10.69 4.62
CA THR A 24 -21.23 10.05 4.69
C THR A 24 -21.42 9.17 5.93
N TYR A 25 -20.34 8.73 6.55
CA TYR A 25 -20.34 7.94 7.80
C TYR A 25 -20.24 8.79 9.06
N SER A 26 -20.28 10.11 8.94
CA SER A 26 -19.91 11.03 10.00
C SER A 26 -21.04 11.98 10.31
N ALA A 27 -21.09 12.48 11.55
CA ALA A 27 -21.98 13.55 11.97
C ALA A 27 -21.19 14.81 12.30
N TYR A 28 -21.77 15.97 12.00
CA TYR A 28 -21.18 17.28 12.25
C TYR A 28 -22.21 18.21 12.89
N THR A 29 -21.74 19.18 13.67
CA THR A 29 -22.61 20.20 14.22
C THR A 29 -23.06 21.20 13.16
N HIS A 30 -22.20 21.47 12.18
CA HIS A 30 -22.44 22.35 11.02
C HIS A 30 -21.68 21.88 9.80
N ASP A 31 -22.20 22.18 8.62
CA ASP A 31 -21.58 21.82 7.35
C ASP A 31 -20.17 22.38 7.14
N LYS A 32 -19.87 23.54 7.71
CA LYS A 32 -18.54 24.17 7.68
C LYS A 32 -17.43 23.30 8.33
N PHE A 33 -17.80 22.34 9.16
CA PHE A 33 -16.87 21.45 9.87
C PHE A 33 -16.69 20.09 9.18
N LYS A 34 -17.25 19.89 7.99
CA LYS A 34 -17.05 18.67 7.20
C LYS A 34 -15.60 18.52 6.75
N ASP A 35 -14.97 19.64 6.41
CA ASP A 35 -13.56 19.66 6.02
C ASP A 35 -12.66 19.95 7.20
N TYR A 36 -11.44 19.48 7.13
CA TYR A 36 -10.41 19.71 8.14
C TYR A 36 -9.21 20.43 7.52
N ASP A 37 -8.43 21.09 8.36
CA ASP A 37 -7.28 21.88 7.95
C ASP A 37 -5.97 21.17 8.27
N LEU A 38 -5.90 20.47 9.41
CA LEU A 38 -4.73 19.71 9.85
C LEU A 38 -5.14 18.39 10.48
N ILE A 39 -4.36 17.32 10.21
CA ILE A 39 -4.47 16.03 10.88
C ILE A 39 -3.44 15.98 12.00
N VAL A 40 -3.90 15.84 13.23
CA VAL A 40 -3.03 15.60 14.39
C VAL A 40 -2.72 14.11 14.45
N CYS A 41 -1.48 13.74 14.25
CA CYS A 41 -1.02 12.36 14.23
C CYS A 41 0.44 12.28 14.70
N ASP A 42 0.92 11.07 14.93
CA ASP A 42 2.30 10.81 15.36
C ASP A 42 3.37 11.43 14.45
N TYR A 43 3.02 11.74 13.20
CA TYR A 43 3.89 12.44 12.25
C TYR A 43 4.27 13.86 12.70
N LEU A 44 3.38 14.51 13.48
CA LEU A 44 3.68 15.82 14.07
C LEU A 44 4.41 15.69 15.42
N ASN A 45 4.85 14.47 15.79
CA ASN A 45 5.44 14.15 17.11
C ASN A 45 4.51 14.47 18.30
N THR A 46 3.21 14.65 18.05
CA THR A 46 2.22 14.92 19.08
C THR A 46 0.99 14.08 18.82
N SER A 47 0.63 13.23 19.77
CA SER A 47 -0.64 12.49 19.78
C SER A 47 -1.77 13.28 20.45
N ASP A 48 -1.44 14.38 21.13
CA ASP A 48 -2.38 15.23 21.86
C ASP A 48 -2.49 16.61 21.20
N ILE A 49 -3.72 17.07 21.02
CA ILE A 49 -4.01 18.38 20.43
C ILE A 49 -3.53 19.54 21.31
N ASP A 50 -3.43 19.32 22.62
CA ASP A 50 -2.97 20.33 23.57
C ASP A 50 -1.46 20.60 23.48
N GLU A 51 -0.70 19.71 22.85
CA GLU A 51 0.75 19.84 22.62
C GLU A 51 1.11 20.50 21.26
N LEU A 52 0.11 20.98 20.49
CA LEU A 52 0.36 21.62 19.20
C LEU A 52 1.19 22.89 19.35
N THR A 53 2.31 22.94 18.63
CA THR A 53 3.19 24.11 18.55
C THR A 53 2.56 25.21 17.70
N ASP A 54 3.07 26.44 17.84
CA ASP A 54 2.59 27.57 17.03
C ASP A 54 2.92 27.38 15.53
N GLU A 55 3.97 26.63 15.21
CA GLU A 55 4.30 26.25 13.82
C GLU A 55 3.20 25.37 13.21
N HIS A 56 2.71 24.36 13.95
CA HIS A 56 1.61 23.50 13.51
C HIS A 56 0.32 24.29 13.29
N LYS A 57 0.03 25.26 14.16
CA LYS A 57 -1.12 26.16 14.00
C LYS A 57 -1.01 27.03 12.76
N GLN A 58 0.19 27.54 12.49
CA GLN A 58 0.46 28.31 11.27
C GLN A 58 0.29 27.45 10.00
N GLU A 59 0.79 26.22 10.01
CA GLU A 59 0.58 25.28 8.92
C GLU A 59 -0.90 25.02 8.64
N ALA A 60 -1.70 24.89 9.69
CA ALA A 60 -3.15 24.71 9.58
C ALA A 60 -3.86 25.93 8.99
N ILE A 61 -3.41 27.16 9.35
CA ILE A 61 -3.92 28.41 8.78
C ILE A 61 -3.58 28.49 7.29
N ASP A 62 -2.35 28.16 6.91
CA ASP A 62 -1.90 28.18 5.53
C ASP A 62 -2.61 27.13 4.67
N ALA A 63 -2.85 25.94 5.24
CA ALA A 63 -3.64 24.88 4.58
C ALA A 63 -5.07 25.36 4.30
N ARG A 64 -5.70 26.04 5.26
CA ARG A 64 -7.04 26.61 5.10
C ARG A 64 -7.07 27.74 4.07
N LYS A 65 -6.13 28.67 4.12
CA LYS A 65 -5.98 29.73 3.09
C LYS A 65 -5.87 29.12 1.70
N LYS A 66 -4.99 28.15 1.52
CA LYS A 66 -4.78 27.45 0.25
C LYS A 66 -6.04 26.76 -0.26
N ARG A 67 -6.86 26.20 0.63
CA ARG A 67 -8.13 25.59 0.28
C ARG A 67 -9.16 26.63 -0.17
N LEU A 68 -9.26 27.75 0.54
CA LEU A 68 -10.22 28.82 0.23
C LEU A 68 -9.85 29.58 -1.04
N LEU A 69 -8.56 29.80 -1.33
CA LEU A 69 -8.06 30.39 -2.55
C LEU A 69 -8.42 29.59 -3.81
N VAL A 70 -8.39 28.25 -3.72
CA VAL A 70 -8.81 27.38 -4.85
C VAL A 70 -10.28 27.54 -5.20
N ASP A 71 -11.11 27.88 -4.21
CA ASP A 71 -12.56 27.93 -4.38
C ASP A 71 -13.06 29.35 -4.76
N LYS A 72 -12.32 30.44 -4.47
CA LYS A 72 -12.88 31.81 -4.57
C LYS A 72 -12.00 32.87 -5.21
N ASP A 73 -10.77 32.60 -5.58
CA ASP A 73 -9.78 33.59 -6.08
C ASP A 73 -9.66 34.90 -5.25
N VAL A 74 -10.11 34.86 -3.99
CA VAL A 74 -10.09 35.99 -3.06
C VAL A 74 -9.22 35.64 -1.88
N GLU A 75 -8.30 36.54 -1.52
CA GLU A 75 -7.48 36.43 -0.31
C GLU A 75 -8.40 36.56 0.91
N VAL A 76 -8.58 35.45 1.64
CA VAL A 76 -9.47 35.40 2.82
C VAL A 76 -8.60 35.42 4.07
N ASP A 77 -8.89 36.39 4.94
CA ASP A 77 -8.34 36.35 6.30
C ASP A 77 -9.00 35.24 7.11
N VAL A 78 -8.20 34.38 7.72
CA VAL A 78 -8.64 33.19 8.45
C VAL A 78 -8.46 33.42 9.94
N ASP A 79 -9.56 33.43 10.70
CA ASP A 79 -9.47 33.43 12.17
C ASP A 79 -8.81 32.13 12.64
N PRO A 80 -7.67 32.21 13.38
CA PRO A 80 -6.99 31.01 13.91
C PRO A 80 -7.90 30.09 14.74
N ASN A 81 -9.01 30.62 15.27
CA ASN A 81 -9.94 29.86 16.11
C ASN A 81 -10.98 29.09 15.31
N ASP A 82 -11.13 29.37 14.02
CA ASP A 82 -12.03 28.62 13.15
C ASP A 82 -11.38 27.38 12.50
N ILE A 83 -10.11 27.14 12.81
CA ILE A 83 -9.34 25.99 12.29
C ILE A 83 -9.93 24.68 12.78
N VAL A 84 -10.11 23.73 11.87
CA VAL A 84 -10.64 22.41 12.16
C VAL A 84 -9.50 21.40 12.20
N TYR A 85 -9.23 20.85 13.36
CA TYR A 85 -8.25 19.78 13.57
C TYR A 85 -8.93 18.43 13.53
N ARG A 86 -8.35 17.48 12.78
CA ARG A 86 -8.76 16.08 12.79
C ARG A 86 -7.83 15.28 13.69
N VAL A 87 -8.41 14.63 14.71
CA VAL A 87 -7.69 13.75 15.64
C VAL A 87 -8.21 12.33 15.47
N TYR A 88 -7.33 11.36 15.29
CA TYR A 88 -7.70 9.95 15.28
C TYR A 88 -7.90 9.46 16.71
N ASP A 89 -9.15 9.16 17.05
CA ASP A 89 -9.54 8.76 18.39
C ASP A 89 -10.50 7.56 18.35
N PHE A 90 -10.12 6.50 19.02
CA PHE A 90 -10.91 5.28 19.15
C PHE A 90 -11.87 5.27 20.34
N SER A 91 -11.90 6.32 21.16
CA SER A 91 -12.66 6.36 22.41
C SER A 91 -14.17 6.21 22.25
N HIS A 92 -14.70 6.53 21.06
CA HIS A 92 -16.14 6.45 20.78
C HIS A 92 -16.58 5.12 20.15
N ILE A 93 -15.66 4.19 19.89
CA ILE A 93 -15.99 2.85 19.41
C ILE A 93 -16.49 2.02 20.60
N PRO A 94 -17.62 1.29 20.45
CA PRO A 94 -18.09 0.40 21.49
C PRO A 94 -17.07 -0.67 21.86
N LEU A 95 -16.84 -0.83 23.14
CA LEU A 95 -15.97 -1.86 23.69
C LEU A 95 -16.75 -3.14 23.93
N GLU A 96 -16.05 -4.27 23.83
CA GLU A 96 -16.59 -5.56 24.23
C GLU A 96 -16.95 -5.59 25.73
N PRO A 97 -18.10 -6.11 26.11
CA PRO A 97 -18.49 -6.16 27.53
C PRO A 97 -17.42 -6.88 28.38
N GLY A 98 -17.02 -6.26 29.48
CA GLY A 98 -16.03 -6.80 30.43
C GLY A 98 -14.56 -6.53 30.07
N ARG A 99 -14.26 -5.90 28.97
CA ARG A 99 -12.89 -5.54 28.60
C ARG A 99 -12.37 -4.35 29.47
N LYS A 100 -11.27 -4.58 30.19
CA LYS A 100 -10.67 -3.56 31.07
C LYS A 100 -9.75 -2.59 30.32
N ASN A 101 -9.02 -3.07 29.31
CA ASN A 101 -8.05 -2.27 28.56
C ASN A 101 -8.67 -1.69 27.30
N LYS A 102 -8.50 -0.37 27.09
CA LYS A 102 -8.92 0.29 25.83
C LYS A 102 -8.04 -0.21 24.69
N PRO A 103 -8.66 -0.68 23.59
CA PRO A 103 -7.89 -1.09 22.43
C PRO A 103 -7.20 0.11 21.79
N LYS A 104 -5.99 -0.11 21.25
CA LYS A 104 -5.17 0.93 20.61
C LYS A 104 -5.22 0.88 19.09
N THR A 105 -5.65 -0.23 18.52
CA THR A 105 -5.66 -0.44 17.07
C THR A 105 -7.04 -0.89 16.59
N ILE A 106 -7.31 -0.76 15.28
CA ILE A 106 -8.57 -1.20 14.65
C ILE A 106 -8.79 -2.70 14.86
N ALA A 107 -7.73 -3.50 14.80
CA ALA A 107 -7.80 -4.95 14.96
C ALA A 107 -8.25 -5.39 16.35
N ASP A 108 -7.99 -4.56 17.36
CA ASP A 108 -8.32 -4.86 18.75
C ASP A 108 -9.77 -4.52 19.14
N HIS A 109 -10.51 -3.87 18.26
CA HIS A 109 -11.87 -3.46 18.53
C HIS A 109 -12.88 -4.56 18.19
N HIS A 110 -13.90 -4.71 19.04
CA HIS A 110 -15.03 -5.59 18.82
C HIS A 110 -15.84 -5.16 17.57
N ALA A 111 -16.13 -3.87 17.47
CA ALA A 111 -16.82 -3.33 16.31
C ALA A 111 -15.82 -3.11 15.16
N LYS A 112 -16.03 -3.80 14.05
CA LYS A 112 -15.27 -3.56 12.82
C LYS A 112 -15.65 -2.19 12.25
N VAL A 113 -14.64 -1.37 11.95
CA VAL A 113 -14.83 -0.05 11.35
C VAL A 113 -14.33 -0.05 9.91
N ASN A 114 -14.95 0.76 9.05
CA ASN A 114 -14.61 0.85 7.64
C ASN A 114 -13.32 1.63 7.39
N PHE A 115 -12.95 2.51 8.32
CA PHE A 115 -11.74 3.34 8.28
C PHE A 115 -11.38 3.78 9.72
N PRO A 116 -10.16 4.28 9.99
CA PRO A 116 -9.75 4.73 11.31
C PRO A 116 -10.69 5.81 11.84
N PRO A 117 -11.25 5.65 13.05
CA PRO A 117 -12.16 6.65 13.64
C PRO A 117 -11.45 7.95 13.95
N TRP A 118 -12.17 9.05 13.77
CA TRP A 118 -11.64 10.39 14.04
C TRP A 118 -12.70 11.31 14.61
N LYS A 119 -12.22 12.39 15.25
CA LYS A 119 -13.00 13.53 15.70
C LYS A 119 -12.49 14.80 15.04
N HIS A 120 -13.40 15.74 14.77
CA HIS A 120 -13.05 17.11 14.42
C HIS A 120 -13.16 18.00 15.63
N LEU A 121 -12.11 18.74 15.90
CA LEU A 121 -11.98 19.63 17.05
C LEU A 121 -11.74 21.05 16.58
N VAL A 122 -12.38 22.02 17.27
CA VAL A 122 -12.24 23.46 17.02
C VAL A 122 -12.01 24.16 18.35
N TRP A 123 -11.16 25.16 18.37
CA TRP A 123 -10.89 25.94 19.58
C TRP A 123 -12.11 26.76 19.99
N ASN A 124 -12.53 26.65 21.24
CA ASN A 124 -13.60 27.45 21.82
C ASN A 124 -13.03 28.53 22.74
N LYS A 125 -13.05 29.79 22.28
CA LYS A 125 -12.57 30.97 23.03
C LYS A 125 -13.25 31.12 24.40
N THR A 126 -14.55 30.83 24.49
CA THR A 126 -15.33 31.06 25.74
C THR A 126 -14.95 30.07 26.83
N LYS A 127 -14.64 28.85 26.48
CA LYS A 127 -14.29 27.76 27.42
C LYS A 127 -12.80 27.51 27.55
N ASN A 128 -12.01 28.14 26.70
CA ASN A 128 -10.56 27.95 26.57
C ASN A 128 -10.18 26.45 26.44
N LYS A 129 -10.95 25.72 25.63
CA LYS A 129 -10.79 24.27 25.37
C LYS A 129 -11.21 23.92 23.96
N TYR A 130 -10.66 22.83 23.44
CA TYR A 130 -11.12 22.26 22.19
C TYR A 130 -12.54 21.69 22.33
N LYS A 131 -13.40 22.03 21.36
CA LYS A 131 -14.78 21.54 21.27
C LYS A 131 -14.87 20.56 20.12
N GLU A 132 -15.48 19.41 20.37
CA GLU A 132 -15.83 18.45 19.32
C GLU A 132 -16.97 19.00 18.45
N VAL A 133 -16.73 19.07 17.14
CA VAL A 133 -17.68 19.60 16.13
C VAL A 133 -18.01 18.57 15.05
N GLY A 134 -17.28 17.45 14.98
CA GLY A 134 -17.52 16.36 14.08
C GLY A 134 -17.02 15.04 14.64
N ARG A 135 -17.66 13.93 14.26
CA ARG A 135 -17.30 12.58 14.69
C ARG A 135 -17.58 11.58 13.58
N SER A 136 -16.65 10.68 13.30
CA SER A 136 -16.83 9.60 12.35
C SER A 136 -17.67 8.46 12.92
N HIS A 137 -18.23 7.60 12.04
CA HIS A 137 -19.05 6.44 12.41
C HIS A 137 -20.25 6.77 13.31
N TRP A 138 -20.82 7.94 13.09
CA TRP A 138 -21.89 8.46 13.93
C TRP A 138 -23.12 8.81 13.11
N LYS A 139 -24.29 8.29 13.48
CA LYS A 139 -25.57 8.56 12.84
C LYS A 139 -26.43 9.46 13.70
N GLY A 140 -27.00 10.49 13.12
CA GLY A 140 -27.80 11.47 13.82
C GLY A 140 -26.98 12.68 14.27
N THR A 141 -27.36 13.30 15.39
CA THR A 141 -26.63 14.43 15.97
C THR A 141 -25.47 13.96 16.84
N ILE A 142 -24.43 14.80 17.01
CA ILE A 142 -23.27 14.45 17.84
C ILE A 142 -23.67 14.23 19.30
N SER A 143 -24.68 14.94 19.80
CA SER A 143 -25.15 14.83 21.17
C SER A 143 -26.04 13.60 21.43
N THR A 144 -26.83 13.19 20.47
CA THR A 144 -27.86 12.14 20.64
C THR A 144 -27.71 10.95 19.69
N GLY A 145 -26.81 11.02 18.71
CA GLY A 145 -26.60 9.99 17.72
C GLY A 145 -25.98 8.71 18.29
N LYS A 146 -25.87 7.70 17.44
CA LYS A 146 -25.32 6.38 17.77
C LYS A 146 -24.11 6.04 16.93
N PHE A 147 -23.20 5.27 17.48
CA PHE A 147 -22.13 4.66 16.72
C PHE A 147 -22.75 3.70 15.68
N CYS A 148 -22.41 3.88 14.41
CA CYS A 148 -22.93 3.09 13.31
C CYS A 148 -21.93 3.06 12.15
N VAL A 149 -21.60 1.86 11.67
CA VAL A 149 -20.68 1.65 10.53
C VAL A 149 -21.41 1.49 9.20
N GLU A 150 -22.73 1.28 9.21
CA GLU A 150 -23.49 0.85 8.04
C GLU A 150 -24.28 1.99 7.34
N HIS A 151 -24.33 3.17 7.93
CA HIS A 151 -25.18 4.26 7.44
C HIS A 151 -24.60 5.06 6.26
N GLY A 152 -23.31 4.91 5.96
CA GLY A 152 -22.62 5.62 4.90
C GLY A 152 -22.48 4.81 3.62
N TYR A 153 -21.90 5.42 2.61
CA TYR A 153 -21.66 4.81 1.30
C TYR A 153 -20.37 5.36 0.66
N MET A 154 -19.86 4.58 -0.29
CA MET A 154 -18.81 5.04 -1.20
C MET A 154 -19.44 5.90 -2.29
N THR A 155 -18.84 7.04 -2.63
CA THR A 155 -19.33 7.89 -3.73
C THR A 155 -19.18 7.17 -5.08
N ASP A 156 -20.13 7.37 -5.98
CA ASP A 156 -20.10 6.80 -7.34
C ASP A 156 -18.82 7.19 -8.10
N THR A 157 -18.34 8.40 -7.85
CA THR A 157 -17.08 8.88 -8.44
C THR A 157 -15.89 8.06 -7.97
N LEU A 158 -15.79 7.73 -6.68
CA LEU A 158 -14.74 6.87 -6.13
C LEU A 158 -14.85 5.44 -6.70
N ALA A 159 -16.05 4.89 -6.76
CA ALA A 159 -16.31 3.58 -7.36
C ALA A 159 -15.85 3.54 -8.83
N ASN A 160 -16.20 4.56 -9.61
CA ASN A 160 -15.76 4.68 -11.00
C ASN A 160 -14.25 4.84 -11.14
N MET A 161 -13.58 5.53 -10.20
CA MET A 161 -12.12 5.62 -10.15
C MET A 161 -11.49 4.24 -9.91
N CYS A 162 -12.02 3.46 -8.97
CA CYS A 162 -11.58 2.09 -8.70
C CYS A 162 -11.75 1.18 -9.92
N MET A 163 -12.90 1.26 -10.60
CA MET A 163 -13.16 0.51 -11.84
C MET A 163 -12.12 0.85 -12.92
N LYS A 164 -11.93 2.12 -13.22
CA LYS A 164 -10.95 2.58 -14.22
C LYS A 164 -9.52 2.18 -13.87
N LEU A 165 -9.17 2.24 -12.59
CA LEU A 165 -7.85 1.83 -12.10
C LEU A 165 -7.61 0.33 -12.37
N THR A 166 -8.59 -0.50 -12.03
CA THR A 166 -8.54 -1.95 -12.23
C THR A 166 -8.50 -2.32 -13.71
N GLU A 167 -9.32 -1.66 -14.55
CA GLU A 167 -9.30 -1.85 -16.01
C GLU A 167 -7.93 -1.53 -16.60
N ARG A 168 -7.37 -0.37 -16.27
CA ARG A 168 -6.03 0.03 -16.74
C ARG A 168 -4.94 -0.90 -16.24
N TYR A 169 -5.06 -1.42 -15.02
CA TYR A 169 -4.12 -2.38 -14.50
C TYR A 169 -4.16 -3.70 -15.26
N ALA A 170 -5.35 -4.18 -15.62
CA ALA A 170 -5.54 -5.42 -16.38
C ALA A 170 -4.96 -5.36 -17.81
N THR A 171 -4.80 -4.17 -18.39
CA THR A 171 -4.21 -4.02 -19.74
C THR A 171 -2.68 -4.09 -19.77
N ARG A 172 -2.02 -4.18 -18.61
CA ARG A 172 -0.55 -4.31 -18.53
C ARG A 172 -0.09 -5.60 -19.21
N SER A 173 1.12 -5.57 -19.79
CA SER A 173 1.70 -6.72 -20.51
C SER A 173 1.75 -7.99 -19.66
N ASN A 174 2.01 -7.87 -18.36
CA ASN A 174 2.08 -8.99 -17.42
C ASN A 174 0.78 -9.81 -17.32
N TRP A 175 -0.36 -9.20 -17.67
CA TRP A 175 -1.68 -9.82 -17.51
C TRP A 175 -2.35 -10.17 -18.83
N ARG A 176 -1.73 -9.78 -19.95
CA ARG A 176 -2.24 -10.13 -21.28
C ARG A 176 -2.08 -11.62 -21.52
N GLY A 177 -3.10 -12.22 -22.13
CA GLY A 177 -3.09 -13.62 -22.52
C GLY A 177 -3.62 -14.60 -21.48
N TYR A 178 -3.90 -14.15 -20.25
CA TYR A 178 -4.62 -14.98 -19.29
C TYR A 178 -6.13 -15.00 -19.60
N THR A 179 -6.71 -16.17 -19.70
CA THR A 179 -8.14 -16.35 -20.01
C THR A 179 -9.05 -15.90 -18.85
N TYR A 180 -8.51 -15.83 -17.64
CA TYR A 180 -9.21 -15.46 -16.42
C TYR A 180 -8.92 -14.01 -15.95
N VAL A 181 -8.52 -13.11 -16.87
CA VAL A 181 -8.29 -11.68 -16.55
C VAL A 181 -9.55 -11.01 -16.00
N ASP A 182 -10.74 -11.40 -16.47
CA ASP A 182 -12.00 -10.83 -15.97
C ASP A 182 -12.28 -11.27 -14.54
N GLU A 183 -11.93 -12.50 -14.17
CA GLU A 183 -11.98 -12.96 -12.78
C GLU A 183 -11.01 -12.18 -11.89
N MET A 184 -9.79 -11.94 -12.36
CA MET A 184 -8.82 -11.10 -11.67
C MET A 184 -9.37 -9.69 -11.45
N ARG A 185 -10.01 -9.09 -12.45
CA ARG A 185 -10.65 -7.76 -12.36
C ARG A 185 -11.77 -7.74 -11.34
N SER A 186 -12.65 -8.73 -11.38
CA SER A 186 -13.79 -8.86 -10.46
C SER A 186 -13.31 -9.00 -9.01
N GLN A 187 -12.32 -9.84 -8.77
CA GLN A 187 -11.73 -10.04 -7.45
C GLN A 187 -11.03 -8.76 -6.94
N ALA A 188 -10.34 -8.03 -7.81
CA ALA A 188 -9.72 -6.77 -7.44
C ALA A 188 -10.75 -5.68 -7.11
N LEU A 189 -11.85 -5.60 -7.85
CA LEU A 189 -12.95 -4.68 -7.55
C LEU A 189 -13.62 -5.01 -6.21
N LEU A 190 -13.84 -6.30 -5.94
CA LEU A 190 -14.35 -6.75 -4.64
C LEU A 190 -13.40 -6.35 -3.51
N GLN A 191 -12.10 -6.55 -3.69
CA GLN A 191 -11.10 -6.13 -2.70
C GLN A 191 -11.11 -4.60 -2.50
N LEU A 192 -11.14 -3.82 -3.58
CA LEU A 192 -11.18 -2.36 -3.50
C LEU A 192 -12.46 -1.85 -2.82
N SER A 193 -13.62 -2.48 -3.06
CA SER A 193 -14.86 -2.10 -2.38
C SER A 193 -14.76 -2.23 -0.86
N GLN A 194 -13.97 -3.19 -0.38
CA GLN A 194 -13.78 -3.43 1.05
C GLN A 194 -12.74 -2.52 1.70
N ILE A 195 -11.67 -2.16 0.96
CA ILE A 195 -10.52 -1.48 1.55
C ILE A 195 -10.36 0.00 1.15
N SER A 196 -11.13 0.48 0.17
CA SER A 196 -10.94 1.84 -0.37
C SER A 196 -11.03 2.93 0.70
N LEU A 197 -11.93 2.78 1.66
CA LEU A 197 -12.09 3.73 2.76
C LEU A 197 -11.11 3.49 3.92
N GLN A 198 -10.42 2.35 3.95
CA GLN A 198 -9.41 2.05 4.98
C GLN A 198 -8.10 2.82 4.76
N PHE A 199 -7.98 3.53 3.64
CA PHE A 199 -6.83 4.40 3.41
C PHE A 199 -6.71 5.43 4.53
N ASP A 200 -5.52 5.52 5.13
CA ASP A 200 -5.22 6.39 6.26
C ASP A 200 -4.43 7.61 5.77
N GLU A 201 -5.10 8.76 5.74
CA GLU A 201 -4.53 10.02 5.30
C GLU A 201 -3.45 10.55 6.26
N SER A 202 -3.41 10.06 7.51
CA SER A 202 -2.37 10.44 8.47
C SER A 202 -1.02 9.81 8.17
N LYS A 203 -1.01 8.66 7.47
CA LYS A 203 0.20 7.90 7.16
C LYS A 203 0.73 8.15 5.75
N SER A 204 -0.14 8.51 4.83
CA SER A 204 0.25 8.68 3.43
C SER A 204 -0.69 9.60 2.68
N GLN A 205 -0.17 10.31 1.68
CA GLN A 205 -0.93 11.10 0.73
C GLN A 205 -1.03 10.45 -0.65
N ASN A 206 -0.64 9.17 -0.77
CA ASN A 206 -0.61 8.45 -2.04
C ASN A 206 -1.60 7.27 -2.08
N PRO A 207 -2.91 7.52 -2.22
CA PRO A 207 -3.92 6.47 -2.32
C PRO A 207 -3.78 5.65 -3.60
N PHE A 208 -3.21 6.21 -4.67
CA PHE A 208 -2.98 5.49 -5.92
C PHE A 208 -2.05 4.30 -5.72
N ALA A 209 -0.94 4.47 -5.00
CA ALA A 209 -0.03 3.38 -4.66
C ALA A 209 -0.71 2.31 -3.81
N TYR A 210 -1.46 2.72 -2.79
CA TYR A 210 -2.23 1.82 -1.93
C TYR A 210 -3.20 0.95 -2.72
N TYR A 211 -4.00 1.55 -3.62
CA TYR A 211 -4.95 0.80 -4.43
C TYR A 211 -4.26 -0.10 -5.47
N THR A 212 -3.17 0.39 -6.07
CA THR A 212 -2.40 -0.42 -7.03
C THR A 212 -1.81 -1.65 -6.35
N ALA A 213 -1.28 -1.53 -5.15
CA ALA A 213 -0.79 -2.68 -4.37
C ALA A 213 -1.91 -3.69 -4.08
N ALA A 214 -3.09 -3.22 -3.69
CA ALA A 214 -4.24 -4.09 -3.45
C ALA A 214 -4.69 -4.84 -4.72
N ILE A 215 -4.72 -4.16 -5.87
CA ILE A 215 -5.03 -4.78 -7.17
C ILE A 215 -3.98 -5.84 -7.50
N THR A 216 -2.70 -5.52 -7.35
CA THR A 216 -1.59 -6.46 -7.58
C THR A 216 -1.77 -7.73 -6.76
N ASN A 217 -2.04 -7.58 -5.46
CA ASN A 217 -2.24 -8.71 -4.56
C ASN A 217 -3.44 -9.56 -4.97
N SER A 218 -4.55 -8.93 -5.39
CA SER A 218 -5.75 -9.64 -5.86
C SER A 218 -5.48 -10.43 -7.15
N PHE A 219 -4.81 -9.82 -8.11
CA PHE A 219 -4.43 -10.47 -9.36
C PHE A 219 -3.50 -11.66 -9.11
N THR A 220 -2.47 -11.46 -8.29
CA THR A 220 -1.54 -12.54 -7.91
C THR A 220 -2.26 -13.68 -7.18
N ARG A 221 -3.22 -13.36 -6.33
CA ARG A 221 -4.03 -14.37 -5.62
C ARG A 221 -4.80 -15.25 -6.60
N VAL A 222 -5.53 -14.65 -7.55
CA VAL A 222 -6.28 -15.41 -8.58
C VAL A 222 -5.32 -16.25 -9.42
N LEU A 223 -4.20 -15.65 -9.88
CA LEU A 223 -3.15 -16.35 -10.63
C LEU A 223 -2.65 -17.60 -9.89
N ASN A 224 -2.38 -17.47 -8.59
CA ASN A 224 -1.88 -18.58 -7.78
C ASN A 224 -2.93 -19.69 -7.61
N VAL A 225 -4.21 -19.31 -7.46
CA VAL A 225 -5.32 -20.28 -7.40
C VAL A 225 -5.42 -21.04 -8.72
N GLU A 226 -5.41 -20.35 -9.86
CA GLU A 226 -5.50 -20.97 -11.16
C GLU A 226 -4.29 -21.86 -11.50
N LYS A 227 -3.07 -21.42 -11.17
CA LYS A 227 -1.87 -22.25 -11.29
C LYS A 227 -1.95 -23.52 -10.45
N ARG A 228 -2.46 -23.39 -9.21
CA ARG A 228 -2.67 -24.58 -8.36
C ARG A 228 -3.70 -25.53 -8.96
N SER A 229 -4.82 -25.01 -9.45
CA SER A 229 -5.86 -25.81 -10.10
C SER A 229 -5.34 -26.51 -11.35
N GLN A 230 -4.51 -25.81 -12.16
CA GLN A 230 -3.85 -26.39 -13.33
C GLN A 230 -2.93 -27.55 -12.91
N ASN A 231 -2.07 -27.35 -11.91
CA ASN A 231 -1.17 -28.39 -11.44
C ASN A 231 -1.93 -29.63 -10.94
N ILE A 232 -3.03 -29.44 -10.22
CA ILE A 232 -3.87 -30.56 -9.76
C ILE A 232 -4.47 -31.33 -10.94
N ARG A 233 -4.96 -30.62 -11.97
CA ARG A 233 -5.49 -31.27 -13.20
C ARG A 233 -4.40 -32.05 -13.90
N ASP A 234 -3.20 -31.46 -14.04
CA ASP A 234 -2.07 -32.13 -14.69
C ASP A 234 -1.63 -33.39 -13.94
N ASP A 235 -1.57 -33.32 -12.59
CA ASP A 235 -1.28 -34.49 -11.75
C ASP A 235 -2.30 -35.62 -11.91
N LEU A 236 -3.58 -35.26 -12.05
CA LEU A 236 -4.66 -36.24 -12.28
C LEU A 236 -4.57 -36.86 -13.67
N LEU A 237 -4.27 -36.08 -14.70
CA LEU A 237 -4.07 -36.56 -16.07
C LEU A 237 -2.90 -37.54 -16.15
N GLU A 238 -1.75 -37.20 -15.55
CA GLU A 238 -0.59 -38.08 -15.51
C GLU A 238 -0.90 -39.40 -14.77
N LYS A 239 -1.60 -39.33 -13.64
CA LYS A 239 -2.03 -40.54 -12.90
C LYS A 239 -2.99 -41.42 -13.71
N ALA A 240 -3.81 -40.81 -14.57
CA ALA A 240 -4.72 -41.51 -15.45
C ALA A 240 -4.06 -42.04 -16.75
N GLY A 241 -2.75 -41.80 -16.94
CA GLY A 241 -2.01 -42.18 -18.14
C GLY A 241 -2.23 -41.26 -19.35
N HIS A 242 -2.78 -40.06 -19.11
CA HIS A 242 -2.99 -39.04 -20.14
C HIS A 242 -1.87 -37.99 -20.13
N ASN A 243 -1.70 -37.33 -21.27
CA ASN A 243 -0.73 -36.24 -21.37
C ASN A 243 -1.19 -35.03 -20.55
N PRO A 244 -0.32 -34.43 -19.70
CA PRO A 244 -0.62 -33.19 -19.00
C PRO A 244 -0.67 -31.99 -19.97
N SER A 245 -0.96 -30.80 -19.44
CA SER A 245 -0.99 -29.55 -20.20
C SER A 245 0.33 -29.30 -20.94
N TYR A 246 0.24 -28.62 -22.09
CA TYR A 246 1.42 -28.24 -22.88
C TYR A 246 2.50 -27.54 -22.07
N THR A 247 2.09 -26.66 -21.15
CA THR A 247 3.02 -25.94 -20.26
C THR A 247 3.85 -26.91 -19.41
N ARG A 248 3.21 -27.96 -18.87
CA ARG A 248 3.89 -28.97 -18.05
C ARG A 248 4.79 -29.86 -18.89
N GLN A 249 4.34 -30.25 -20.10
CA GLN A 249 5.17 -30.98 -21.04
C GLN A 249 6.43 -30.21 -21.39
N MET A 250 6.32 -28.92 -21.71
CA MET A 250 7.47 -28.04 -21.99
C MET A 250 8.40 -27.92 -20.77
N ALA A 251 7.83 -27.77 -19.57
CA ALA A 251 8.64 -27.71 -18.35
C ALA A 251 9.43 -29.02 -18.11
N HIS A 252 8.83 -30.17 -18.41
CA HIS A 252 9.53 -31.47 -18.37
C HIS A 252 10.65 -31.56 -19.41
N GLN A 253 10.40 -31.11 -20.65
CA GLN A 253 11.43 -31.08 -21.69
C GLN A 253 12.60 -30.17 -21.33
N ILE A 254 12.31 -28.98 -20.75
CA ILE A 254 13.37 -28.07 -20.28
C ILE A 254 14.20 -28.74 -19.20
N LYS A 255 13.55 -29.38 -18.21
CA LYS A 255 14.26 -30.07 -17.12
C LYS A 255 15.13 -31.24 -17.63
N ILE A 256 14.66 -31.98 -18.64
CA ILE A 256 15.44 -33.05 -19.28
C ILE A 256 16.65 -32.43 -19.98
N ALA A 257 16.44 -31.36 -20.77
CA ALA A 257 17.52 -30.70 -21.47
C ALA A 257 18.56 -30.08 -20.49
N GLU A 258 18.12 -29.47 -19.41
CA GLU A 258 19.00 -28.97 -18.32
C GLU A 258 19.81 -30.11 -17.67
N LYS A 259 19.14 -31.24 -17.39
CA LYS A 259 19.79 -32.41 -16.84
C LYS A 259 20.83 -32.99 -17.81
N ASP A 260 20.48 -33.11 -19.09
CA ASP A 260 21.41 -33.58 -20.12
C ASP A 260 22.59 -32.62 -20.31
N GLU A 261 22.38 -31.32 -20.17
CA GLU A 261 23.44 -30.31 -20.21
C GLU A 261 24.36 -30.42 -19.00
N VAL A 262 23.81 -30.60 -17.80
CA VAL A 262 24.57 -30.81 -16.55
C VAL A 262 25.36 -32.12 -16.66
N GLU A 263 24.78 -33.20 -17.19
CA GLU A 263 25.48 -34.46 -17.41
C GLU A 263 26.58 -34.37 -18.47
N ARG A 264 26.35 -33.55 -19.51
CA ARG A 264 27.42 -33.22 -20.48
C ARG A 264 28.54 -32.43 -19.86
N ARG A 265 28.21 -31.35 -19.10
CA ARG A 265 29.19 -30.57 -18.33
C ARG A 265 29.99 -31.43 -17.35
N ASN A 266 29.33 -32.37 -16.68
CA ASN A 266 29.99 -33.28 -15.79
C ASN A 266 30.88 -34.30 -16.50
N ARG A 267 30.49 -34.74 -17.70
CA ARG A 267 31.32 -35.61 -18.58
C ARG A 267 32.51 -34.88 -19.23
N ASP A 268 32.25 -33.63 -19.66
CA ASP A 268 33.33 -32.78 -20.22
C ASP A 268 34.12 -32.08 -19.12
N GLY A 269 33.64 -32.15 -17.87
CA GLY A 269 34.04 -31.32 -16.73
C GLY A 269 35.10 -31.93 -15.82
N ASP A 270 35.68 -33.06 -16.18
CA ASP A 270 36.90 -33.54 -15.50
C ASP A 270 38.03 -32.49 -15.55
N HIS A 271 38.02 -31.66 -16.58
CA HIS A 271 38.99 -30.56 -16.71
C HIS A 271 38.61 -29.29 -15.89
N GLU A 272 37.33 -29.00 -15.68
CA GLU A 272 36.93 -27.78 -14.99
C GLU A 272 36.94 -27.96 -13.45
N THR A 273 36.53 -29.11 -12.96
CA THR A 273 36.72 -29.52 -11.54
C THR A 273 38.18 -29.62 -11.17
N GLU A 274 39.02 -30.26 -12.00
CA GLU A 274 40.47 -30.25 -11.78
C GLU A 274 41.07 -28.83 -11.88
N ARG A 275 40.54 -27.94 -12.65
CA ARG A 275 40.99 -26.55 -12.73
C ARG A 275 40.58 -25.75 -11.52
N ILE A 276 39.36 -25.95 -11.01
CA ILE A 276 38.88 -25.36 -9.76
C ILE A 276 39.64 -25.93 -8.56
N GLU A 277 39.85 -27.24 -8.52
CA GLU A 277 40.68 -27.89 -7.46
C GLU A 277 42.11 -27.35 -7.48
N ARG A 278 42.73 -27.23 -8.65
CA ARG A 278 44.08 -26.62 -8.79
C ARG A 278 44.07 -25.14 -8.39
N GLU A 279 42.96 -24.42 -8.62
CA GLU A 279 42.86 -23.03 -8.21
C GLU A 279 42.59 -22.88 -6.70
N ILE A 280 41.84 -23.82 -6.11
CA ILE A 280 41.63 -23.91 -4.67
C ILE A 280 42.96 -24.28 -4.00
N GLU A 281 43.67 -25.33 -4.47
CA GLU A 281 45.01 -25.70 -3.99
C GLU A 281 46.02 -24.55 -4.12
N ARG A 282 45.95 -23.80 -5.21
CA ARG A 282 46.79 -22.61 -5.39
C ARG A 282 46.45 -21.50 -4.41
N ARG A 283 45.17 -21.27 -4.13
CA ARG A 283 44.71 -20.29 -3.12
C ARG A 283 45.10 -20.72 -1.71
N GLU A 284 44.92 -21.99 -1.37
CA GLU A 284 45.35 -22.56 -0.10
C GLU A 284 46.88 -22.50 0.09
N ARG A 285 47.64 -22.70 -1.00
CA ARG A 285 49.08 -22.56 -0.99
C ARG A 285 49.53 -21.10 -0.78
N ILE A 286 48.87 -20.13 -1.42
CA ILE A 286 49.11 -18.70 -1.26
C ILE A 286 48.75 -18.26 0.18
N GLU A 287 47.68 -18.81 0.73
CA GLU A 287 47.24 -18.54 2.10
C GLU A 287 48.23 -19.13 3.14
N LEU A 288 48.78 -20.30 2.85
CA LEU A 288 49.83 -20.97 3.67
C LEU A 288 51.22 -20.33 3.54
N GLU A 289 51.57 -19.77 2.38
CA GLU A 289 52.87 -19.13 2.12
C GLU A 289 52.91 -17.64 2.53
N GLY A 290 51.85 -17.11 3.11
CA GLY A 290 51.79 -15.78 3.74
C GLY A 290 51.54 -14.68 2.75
N GLU A 291 50.26 -14.42 2.51
CA GLU A 291 49.77 -13.21 1.82
C GLU A 291 50.36 -11.96 2.49
N THR A 292 50.94 -11.10 1.70
CA THR A 292 51.29 -9.76 2.15
C THR A 292 50.02 -8.96 2.50
N GLU A 293 50.10 -8.05 3.44
CA GLU A 293 48.96 -7.21 3.87
C GLU A 293 48.34 -6.43 2.71
N ALA A 294 49.14 -6.16 1.66
CA ALA A 294 48.73 -5.55 0.41
C ALA A 294 47.79 -6.44 -0.43
N ASP A 295 48.07 -7.74 -0.49
CA ASP A 295 47.25 -8.71 -1.25
C ASP A 295 45.87 -8.89 -0.58
N ARG A 296 45.80 -8.83 0.77
CA ARG A 296 44.53 -8.85 1.53
C ARG A 296 43.72 -7.60 1.32
N GLN A 297 44.36 -6.44 1.25
CA GLN A 297 43.65 -5.17 0.99
C GLN A 297 43.10 -5.13 -0.44
N GLU A 298 43.85 -5.61 -1.42
CA GLU A 298 43.43 -5.67 -2.82
C GLU A 298 42.27 -6.66 -3.03
N ALA A 299 42.32 -7.84 -2.36
CA ALA A 299 41.22 -8.80 -2.37
C ALA A 299 39.96 -8.22 -1.73
N GLY A 300 40.08 -7.50 -0.62
CA GLY A 300 38.98 -6.81 0.02
C GLY A 300 38.36 -5.72 -0.83
N LEU A 301 39.14 -4.95 -1.58
CA LEU A 301 38.64 -3.94 -2.53
C LEU A 301 37.89 -4.58 -3.70
N ARG A 302 38.38 -5.67 -4.24
CA ARG A 302 37.70 -6.39 -5.34
C ARG A 302 36.40 -7.02 -4.90
N GLU A 303 36.33 -7.52 -3.66
CA GLU A 303 35.09 -8.06 -3.08
C GLU A 303 34.05 -6.94 -2.81
N ALA A 304 34.49 -5.78 -2.30
CA ALA A 304 33.65 -4.61 -2.12
C ALA A 304 33.06 -4.10 -3.46
N GLU A 305 33.87 -4.01 -4.52
CA GLU A 305 33.40 -3.64 -5.86
C GLU A 305 32.39 -4.66 -6.44
N ARG A 306 32.59 -5.95 -6.13
CA ARG A 306 31.68 -7.02 -6.53
C ARG A 306 30.34 -6.91 -5.84
N ILE A 307 30.35 -6.66 -4.52
CA ILE A 307 29.12 -6.45 -3.73
C ILE A 307 28.37 -5.23 -4.26
N GLU A 308 29.06 -4.11 -4.45
CA GLU A 308 28.45 -2.88 -4.98
C GLU A 308 27.87 -3.05 -6.40
N ARG A 309 28.48 -3.89 -7.23
CA ARG A 309 27.95 -4.24 -8.55
C ARG A 309 26.68 -5.08 -8.44
N VAL A 310 26.64 -6.03 -7.51
CA VAL A 310 25.45 -6.86 -7.25
C VAL A 310 24.32 -5.99 -6.67
N GLU A 311 24.62 -5.11 -5.74
CA GLU A 311 23.63 -4.18 -5.18
C GLU A 311 23.03 -3.26 -6.26
N ARG A 312 23.88 -2.67 -7.11
CA ARG A 312 23.41 -1.86 -8.27
C ARG A 312 22.57 -2.67 -9.24
N GLU A 313 22.87 -3.94 -9.46
CA GLU A 313 22.08 -4.82 -10.32
C GLU A 313 20.75 -5.19 -9.68
N VAL A 314 20.70 -5.42 -8.37
CA VAL A 314 19.47 -5.64 -7.59
C VAL A 314 18.60 -4.39 -7.62
N GLU A 315 19.15 -3.21 -7.31
CA GLU A 315 18.42 -1.95 -7.41
C GLU A 315 17.88 -1.67 -8.83
N ARG A 316 18.66 -2.03 -9.86
CA ARG A 316 18.21 -1.91 -11.25
C ARG A 316 17.02 -2.81 -11.52
N ARG A 317 17.07 -4.07 -11.08
CA ARG A 317 15.98 -5.04 -11.24
C ARG A 317 14.75 -4.68 -10.44
N GLU A 318 14.91 -4.11 -9.25
CA GLU A 318 13.80 -3.56 -8.47
C GLU A 318 13.14 -2.37 -9.18
N ARG A 319 13.92 -1.47 -9.79
CA ARG A 319 13.40 -0.34 -10.58
C ARG A 319 12.71 -0.79 -11.87
N GLU A 320 13.19 -1.86 -12.48
CA GLU A 320 12.61 -2.47 -13.68
C GLU A 320 11.40 -3.38 -13.36
N GLY A 321 11.09 -3.61 -12.07
CA GLY A 321 9.93 -4.37 -11.62
C GLY A 321 10.01 -5.87 -11.93
N ILE A 322 11.24 -6.42 -11.98
CA ILE A 322 11.51 -7.82 -12.31
C ILE A 322 11.57 -8.72 -11.06
N ILE A 323 11.64 -8.11 -9.87
CA ILE A 323 11.58 -8.80 -8.57
C ILE A 323 10.52 -8.13 -7.69
#